data_fdf55a4f24a35faf62e542be9483cc65
#
_entry.id   fdf55a4f24a35faf62e542be9483cc65
#
_cell.length_a   1.000
_cell.length_b   1.000
_cell.length_c   1.000
_cell.angle_alpha   90.00
_cell.angle_beta   90.00
_cell.angle_gamma   90.00
#
_symmetry.space_group_name_H-M   'P 1'
#
loop_
_entity.id
_entity.type
_entity.pdbx_description
1 polymer ?
#
loop_
_entity_poly.entity_id
_entity_poly.type
_entity_poly.pdbx_seq_one_letter_code
_entity_poly.pdbx_strand_id
1 'polypeptide(L)'
;QRGWHVFPCEGKAPRPGWRWAEWHTVDPERAQDWLSGTTSYGIACGPSRLVVIDLDTHGTLPEDWQLPGIRDGRDVLATLCETAGEPWPSTYSVATPSGGWHLYFAADPARKIGNSAGQLGPMVDVRGDGGYVVGAGSVTGDGAYECFDQSPPVPLPGWLAAACEPPSRQHAPAPPAAVPRDTEWYIAAALEAELRAVATAWEGSRNHQLNKSAWAVARLVAAGQLDSDAAISALTQAATAAGLSATETRRTLRSAFTARSARRG
;
A
#
# COMPACT_ATOMS: atom_id res chain seq x y z
N GLN A 1 -14.41 -4.51 -22.54
CA GLN A 1 -14.06 -5.68 -21.70
C GLN A 1 -12.56 -5.92 -21.80
N ARG A 2 -11.81 -5.62 -20.73
CA ARG A 2 -10.32 -5.68 -20.72
C ARG A 2 -9.78 -6.96 -20.07
N GLY A 3 -10.67 -7.92 -19.70
CA GLY A 3 -10.27 -9.16 -19.03
C GLY A 3 -9.74 -8.96 -17.59
N TRP A 4 -10.15 -7.91 -16.93
CA TRP A 4 -9.77 -7.64 -15.54
C TRP A 4 -10.75 -8.26 -14.55
N HIS A 5 -10.23 -8.72 -13.44
CA HIS A 5 -10.97 -9.28 -12.34
C HIS A 5 -11.66 -8.19 -11.52
N VAL A 6 -12.98 -8.19 -11.51
CA VAL A 6 -13.79 -7.15 -10.84
C VAL A 6 -14.62 -7.72 -9.69
N PHE A 7 -14.98 -6.83 -8.76
CA PHE A 7 -15.84 -7.14 -7.62
C PHE A 7 -16.62 -5.89 -7.17
N PRO A 8 -17.79 -6.05 -6.49
CA PRO A 8 -18.61 -4.93 -6.07
C PRO A 8 -18.00 -4.16 -4.90
N CYS A 9 -18.10 -2.83 -5.00
CA CYS A 9 -17.73 -1.90 -3.94
C CYS A 9 -18.94 -1.11 -3.45
N GLU A 10 -18.80 -0.58 -2.23
CA GLU A 10 -19.61 0.49 -1.68
C GLU A 10 -18.68 1.68 -1.41
N GLY A 11 -18.84 2.74 -2.20
CA GLY A 11 -17.84 3.81 -2.25
C GLY A 11 -16.48 3.29 -2.74
N LYS A 12 -15.42 3.50 -1.96
CA LYS A 12 -14.05 3.05 -2.28
C LYS A 12 -13.72 1.69 -1.68
N ALA A 13 -14.55 1.17 -0.77
CA ALA A 13 -14.30 -0.09 -0.07
C ALA A 13 -15.06 -1.26 -0.73
N PRO A 14 -14.55 -2.50 -0.62
CA PRO A 14 -15.33 -3.67 -0.98
C PRO A 14 -16.67 -3.68 -0.23
N ARG A 15 -17.74 -4.16 -0.89
CA ARG A 15 -19.05 -4.30 -0.27
C ARG A 15 -18.92 -5.04 1.08
N PRO A 16 -19.60 -4.60 2.16
CA PRO A 16 -19.55 -5.28 3.45
C PRO A 16 -19.81 -6.78 3.36
N GLY A 17 -18.95 -7.59 3.98
CA GLY A 17 -18.99 -9.05 3.91
C GLY A 17 -18.41 -9.66 2.62
N TRP A 18 -18.02 -8.86 1.64
CA TRP A 18 -17.42 -9.36 0.39
C TRP A 18 -15.95 -9.70 0.57
N ARG A 19 -15.59 -10.97 0.31
CA ARG A 19 -14.20 -11.46 0.38
C ARG A 19 -13.49 -11.23 -0.95
N TRP A 20 -13.26 -9.96 -1.30
CA TRP A 20 -12.78 -9.55 -2.62
C TRP A 20 -11.50 -10.26 -3.08
N ALA A 21 -10.61 -10.64 -2.15
CA ALA A 21 -9.37 -11.36 -2.47
C ALA A 21 -9.64 -12.78 -3.03
N GLU A 22 -10.83 -13.32 -2.81
CA GLU A 22 -11.25 -14.65 -3.27
C GLU A 22 -12.42 -14.54 -4.27
N TRP A 23 -13.28 -13.53 -4.08
CA TRP A 23 -14.51 -13.37 -4.85
C TRP A 23 -14.38 -12.18 -5.82
N HIS A 24 -13.74 -12.46 -6.96
CA HIS A 24 -13.60 -11.56 -8.10
C HIS A 24 -13.83 -12.34 -9.39
N THR A 25 -14.22 -11.69 -10.47
CA THR A 25 -14.55 -12.37 -11.74
C THR A 25 -14.09 -11.58 -12.96
N VAL A 26 -13.75 -12.30 -14.04
CA VAL A 26 -13.58 -11.76 -15.40
C VAL A 26 -14.77 -12.10 -16.29
N ASP A 27 -15.67 -12.98 -15.83
CA ASP A 27 -16.87 -13.38 -16.54
C ASP A 27 -17.84 -12.19 -16.62
N PRO A 28 -18.21 -11.73 -17.83
CA PRO A 28 -19.05 -10.57 -18.00
C PRO A 28 -20.47 -10.72 -17.42
N GLU A 29 -21.06 -11.91 -17.53
CA GLU A 29 -22.41 -12.16 -17.03
C GLU A 29 -22.42 -12.13 -15.52
N ARG A 30 -21.47 -12.81 -14.90
CA ARG A 30 -21.27 -12.77 -13.44
C ARG A 30 -20.91 -11.37 -12.93
N ALA A 31 -20.07 -10.64 -13.66
CA ALA A 31 -19.74 -9.26 -13.30
C ALA A 31 -20.98 -8.37 -13.35
N GLN A 32 -21.80 -8.49 -14.39
CA GLN A 32 -23.06 -7.76 -14.50
C GLN A 32 -24.02 -8.05 -13.34
N ASP A 33 -24.14 -9.32 -12.96
CA ASP A 33 -24.98 -9.74 -11.84
C ASP A 33 -24.46 -9.16 -10.49
N TRP A 34 -23.15 -9.34 -10.22
CA TRP A 34 -22.53 -8.86 -8.99
C TRP A 34 -22.53 -7.35 -8.83
N LEU A 35 -22.36 -6.62 -9.95
CA LEU A 35 -22.33 -5.15 -9.97
C LEU A 35 -23.72 -4.53 -10.07
N SER A 36 -24.77 -5.35 -10.26
CA SER A 36 -26.14 -4.85 -10.29
C SER A 36 -26.48 -4.13 -8.97
N GLY A 37 -26.99 -2.91 -9.10
CA GLY A 37 -27.35 -2.06 -7.95
C GLY A 37 -26.17 -1.44 -7.20
N THR A 38 -24.91 -1.55 -7.72
CA THR A 38 -23.77 -0.78 -7.21
C THR A 38 -23.43 0.39 -8.13
N THR A 39 -22.88 1.45 -7.54
CA THR A 39 -22.35 2.59 -8.29
C THR A 39 -20.83 2.53 -8.44
N SER A 40 -20.18 1.56 -7.81
CA SER A 40 -18.72 1.44 -7.82
C SER A 40 -18.27 -0.02 -7.80
N TYR A 41 -17.11 -0.28 -8.38
CA TYR A 41 -16.48 -1.59 -8.41
C TYR A 41 -14.97 -1.49 -8.24
N GLY A 42 -14.40 -2.54 -7.67
CA GLY A 42 -12.94 -2.70 -7.55
C GLY A 42 -12.38 -3.59 -8.66
N ILE A 43 -11.14 -3.35 -9.04
CA ILE A 43 -10.34 -4.18 -9.93
C ILE A 43 -9.23 -4.81 -9.07
N ALA A 44 -9.23 -6.14 -8.92
CA ALA A 44 -8.19 -6.87 -8.21
C ALA A 44 -6.90 -6.88 -9.06
N CYS A 45 -5.85 -6.18 -8.63
CA CYS A 45 -4.65 -5.94 -9.43
C CYS A 45 -3.89 -7.24 -9.75
N GLY A 46 -3.56 -8.06 -8.75
CA GLY A 46 -2.82 -9.30 -8.94
C GLY A 46 -3.47 -10.26 -9.94
N PRO A 47 -4.74 -10.69 -9.73
CA PRO A 47 -5.47 -11.54 -10.67
C PRO A 47 -5.61 -10.93 -12.07
N SER A 48 -5.72 -9.60 -12.17
CA SER A 48 -5.78 -8.86 -13.44
C SER A 48 -4.42 -8.68 -14.11
N ARG A 49 -3.34 -9.14 -13.50
CA ARG A 49 -1.95 -8.93 -13.95
C ARG A 49 -1.64 -7.44 -14.15
N LEU A 50 -2.03 -6.63 -13.19
CA LEU A 50 -1.82 -5.19 -13.19
C LEU A 50 -0.93 -4.76 -12.03
N VAL A 51 -0.13 -3.74 -12.29
CA VAL A 51 0.43 -2.85 -11.29
C VAL A 51 -0.15 -1.47 -11.56
N VAL A 52 -0.74 -0.86 -10.56
CA VAL A 52 -1.28 0.49 -10.67
C VAL A 52 -0.47 1.43 -9.79
N ILE A 53 0.00 2.52 -10.39
CA ILE A 53 0.59 3.63 -9.66
C ILE A 53 -0.54 4.61 -9.36
N ASP A 54 -0.82 4.79 -8.09
CA ASP A 54 -1.88 5.63 -7.55
C ASP A 54 -1.26 6.96 -7.09
N LEU A 55 -1.62 8.03 -7.77
CA LEU A 55 -1.07 9.38 -7.60
C LEU A 55 -2.09 10.23 -6.87
N ASP A 56 -1.86 10.45 -5.58
CA ASP A 56 -2.73 11.27 -4.75
C ASP A 56 -2.42 12.77 -4.86
N THR A 57 -3.45 13.60 -4.68
CA THR A 57 -3.34 15.07 -4.61
C THR A 57 -3.40 15.59 -3.19
N HIS A 58 -3.62 14.70 -2.21
CA HIS A 58 -3.80 15.06 -0.81
C HIS A 58 -2.75 14.37 0.03
N GLY A 59 -2.06 15.13 0.84
CA GLY A 59 -1.02 14.66 1.73
C GLY A 59 -0.06 15.79 2.11
N THR A 60 0.87 15.49 2.99
CA THR A 60 1.92 16.44 3.37
C THR A 60 3.23 16.03 2.69
N LEU A 61 3.87 16.94 1.98
CA LEU A 61 5.20 16.73 1.43
C LEU A 61 6.24 16.77 2.58
N PRO A 62 7.06 15.75 2.76
CA PRO A 62 8.24 15.78 3.63
C PRO A 62 9.20 16.91 3.23
N GLU A 63 10.06 17.34 4.14
CA GLU A 63 10.96 18.49 3.94
C GLU A 63 11.86 18.31 2.69
N ASP A 64 12.37 17.12 2.48
CA ASP A 64 13.20 16.72 1.32
C ASP A 64 12.44 16.73 -0.02
N TRP A 65 11.11 16.77 0.01
CA TRP A 65 10.23 16.88 -1.16
C TRP A 65 9.56 18.25 -1.32
N GLN A 66 9.82 19.21 -0.42
CA GLN A 66 9.32 20.58 -0.51
C GLN A 66 10.14 21.41 -1.51
N LEU A 67 10.20 20.94 -2.75
CA LEU A 67 10.93 21.60 -3.84
C LEU A 67 9.98 22.45 -4.70
N PRO A 68 10.47 23.53 -5.34
CA PRO A 68 9.66 24.32 -6.27
C PRO A 68 9.06 23.45 -7.38
N GLY A 69 7.74 23.54 -7.55
CA GLY A 69 7.01 22.80 -8.58
C GLY A 69 6.43 21.45 -8.11
N ILE A 70 6.80 20.92 -6.97
CA ILE A 70 6.23 19.68 -6.43
C ILE A 70 5.06 20.02 -5.49
N ARG A 71 3.87 19.53 -5.82
CA ARG A 71 2.62 19.79 -5.09
C ARG A 71 1.86 18.51 -4.74
N ASP A 72 1.95 17.49 -5.59
CA ASP A 72 1.19 16.24 -5.46
C ASP A 72 1.94 15.03 -6.05
N GLY A 73 1.32 13.84 -6.00
CA GLY A 73 1.93 12.60 -6.49
C GLY A 73 2.28 12.62 -7.97
N ARG A 74 1.64 13.45 -8.79
CA ARG A 74 1.97 13.59 -10.22
C ARG A 74 3.31 14.29 -10.40
N ASP A 75 3.53 15.37 -9.64
CA ASP A 75 4.80 16.10 -9.67
C ASP A 75 5.94 15.22 -9.11
N VAL A 76 5.63 14.41 -8.10
CA VAL A 76 6.59 13.41 -7.56
C VAL A 76 6.96 12.38 -8.63
N LEU A 77 5.99 11.77 -9.30
CA LEU A 77 6.27 10.82 -10.37
C LEU A 77 7.03 11.47 -11.54
N ALA A 78 6.68 12.71 -11.90
CA ALA A 78 7.40 13.46 -12.94
C ALA A 78 8.89 13.63 -12.57
N THR A 79 9.18 14.00 -11.32
CA THR A 79 10.55 14.11 -10.80
C THR A 79 11.30 12.77 -10.84
N LEU A 80 10.61 11.66 -10.54
CA LEU A 80 11.20 10.33 -10.64
C LEU A 80 11.52 9.97 -12.10
N CYS A 81 10.62 10.28 -13.04
CA CYS A 81 10.86 10.10 -14.47
C CYS A 81 12.08 10.90 -14.94
N GLU A 82 12.15 12.18 -14.58
CA GLU A 82 13.31 13.04 -14.91
C GLU A 82 14.61 12.48 -14.34
N THR A 83 14.58 12.04 -13.09
CA THR A 83 15.77 11.44 -12.42
C THR A 83 16.20 10.15 -13.10
N ALA A 84 15.26 9.35 -13.61
CA ALA A 84 15.52 8.13 -14.35
C ALA A 84 15.94 8.38 -15.81
N GLY A 85 15.80 9.61 -16.31
CA GLY A 85 16.01 9.95 -17.72
C GLY A 85 14.92 9.36 -18.64
N GLU A 86 13.73 9.12 -18.12
CA GLU A 86 12.61 8.45 -18.80
C GLU A 86 11.43 9.39 -18.98
N PRO A 87 10.67 9.27 -20.08
CA PRO A 87 9.49 10.09 -20.30
C PRO A 87 8.35 9.70 -19.34
N TRP A 88 7.40 10.63 -19.16
CA TRP A 88 6.13 10.31 -18.50
C TRP A 88 5.44 9.13 -19.21
N PRO A 89 5.04 8.07 -18.47
CA PRO A 89 4.48 6.89 -19.08
C PRO A 89 3.10 7.16 -19.69
N SER A 90 2.94 6.86 -21.00
CA SER A 90 1.64 6.85 -21.66
C SER A 90 1.04 5.45 -21.53
N THR A 91 -0.02 5.32 -20.74
CA THR A 91 -0.67 4.06 -20.42
C THR A 91 -2.13 4.30 -20.05
N TYR A 92 -2.92 3.24 -19.94
CA TYR A 92 -4.30 3.37 -19.44
C TYR A 92 -4.33 4.14 -18.13
N SER A 93 -5.11 5.21 -18.11
CA SER A 93 -5.15 6.13 -16.98
C SER A 93 -6.57 6.47 -16.58
N VAL A 94 -6.79 6.60 -15.28
CA VAL A 94 -8.08 6.97 -14.69
C VAL A 94 -7.87 8.18 -13.78
N ALA A 95 -8.65 9.23 -14.01
CA ALA A 95 -8.73 10.36 -13.10
C ALA A 95 -9.61 10.00 -11.91
N THR A 96 -9.14 10.28 -10.70
CA THR A 96 -9.89 10.04 -9.47
C THR A 96 -10.71 11.28 -9.09
N PRO A 97 -11.80 11.15 -8.32
CA PRO A 97 -12.61 12.28 -7.88
C PRO A 97 -11.85 13.36 -7.12
N SER A 98 -10.77 12.98 -6.45
CA SER A 98 -9.89 13.89 -5.71
C SER A 98 -8.91 14.67 -6.59
N GLY A 99 -8.93 14.45 -7.90
CA GLY A 99 -8.00 15.05 -8.86
C GLY A 99 -6.69 14.29 -9.02
N GLY A 100 -6.51 13.16 -8.33
CA GLY A 100 -5.41 12.23 -8.49
C GLY A 100 -5.55 11.36 -9.75
N TRP A 101 -4.59 10.47 -9.97
CA TRP A 101 -4.58 9.59 -11.15
C TRP A 101 -4.16 8.17 -10.77
N HIS A 102 -4.82 7.19 -11.38
CA HIS A 102 -4.34 5.81 -11.43
C HIS A 102 -3.69 5.55 -12.80
N LEU A 103 -2.42 5.18 -12.82
CA LEU A 103 -1.71 4.74 -14.02
C LEU A 103 -1.59 3.23 -14.01
N TYR A 104 -2.15 2.55 -15.01
CA TYR A 104 -2.24 1.09 -15.06
C TYR A 104 -1.13 0.52 -15.94
N PHE A 105 -0.39 -0.42 -15.42
CA PHE A 105 0.67 -1.13 -16.14
C PHE A 105 0.42 -2.63 -16.17
N ALA A 106 0.82 -3.28 -17.25
CA ALA A 106 0.88 -4.74 -17.30
C ALA A 106 2.00 -5.23 -16.38
N ALA A 107 1.66 -6.11 -15.45
CA ALA A 107 2.63 -6.72 -14.53
C ALA A 107 3.50 -7.74 -15.26
N ASP A 108 4.81 -7.71 -15.01
CA ASP A 108 5.72 -8.78 -15.41
C ASP A 108 5.49 -10.01 -14.50
N PRO A 109 5.10 -11.17 -15.03
CA PRO A 109 4.87 -12.37 -14.22
C PRO A 109 6.13 -12.88 -13.50
N ALA A 110 7.32 -12.48 -13.96
CA ALA A 110 8.59 -12.83 -13.31
C ALA A 110 8.88 -11.96 -12.08
N ARG A 111 8.16 -10.85 -11.88
CA ARG A 111 8.35 -9.91 -10.78
C ARG A 111 7.16 -9.92 -9.84
N LYS A 112 7.42 -10.01 -8.55
CA LYS A 112 6.38 -9.95 -7.53
C LYS A 112 6.29 -8.56 -6.92
N ILE A 113 5.43 -7.71 -7.49
CA ILE A 113 5.15 -6.37 -6.99
C ILE A 113 3.86 -6.40 -6.18
N GLY A 114 3.98 -6.08 -4.90
CA GLY A 114 2.86 -5.99 -3.96
C GLY A 114 2.35 -4.55 -3.82
N ASN A 115 1.60 -4.32 -2.76
CA ASN A 115 1.18 -2.98 -2.38
C ASN A 115 2.28 -2.26 -1.60
N SER A 116 2.45 -0.99 -1.88
CA SER A 116 3.22 -0.10 -1.02
C SER A 116 2.57 1.27 -0.97
N ALA A 117 2.76 1.99 0.14
CA ALA A 117 2.37 3.37 0.28
C ALA A 117 3.63 4.21 0.45
N GLY A 118 3.82 5.19 -0.46
CA GLY A 118 4.94 6.11 -0.42
C GLY A 118 6.34 5.53 -0.60
N GLN A 119 6.46 4.29 -1.05
CA GLN A 119 7.78 3.70 -1.34
C GLN A 119 8.49 4.41 -2.49
N LEU A 120 7.74 4.83 -3.50
CA LEU A 120 8.25 5.58 -4.65
C LEU A 120 8.48 7.07 -4.31
N GLY A 121 7.72 7.60 -3.36
CA GLY A 121 7.75 8.98 -2.93
C GLY A 121 6.42 9.36 -2.28
N PRO A 122 6.33 10.56 -1.68
CA PRO A 122 5.09 11.02 -1.04
C PRO A 122 3.94 11.07 -2.04
N MET A 123 2.73 10.69 -1.61
CA MET A 123 1.51 10.70 -2.43
C MET A 123 1.60 9.81 -3.70
N VAL A 124 2.51 8.81 -3.72
CA VAL A 124 2.65 7.83 -4.79
C VAL A 124 2.57 6.44 -4.19
N ASP A 125 1.42 5.80 -4.38
CA ASP A 125 1.15 4.46 -3.90
C ASP A 125 1.24 3.43 -5.03
N VAL A 126 1.62 2.22 -4.68
CA VAL A 126 1.64 1.07 -5.61
C VAL A 126 0.56 0.09 -5.20
N ARG A 127 -0.28 -0.28 -6.15
CA ARG A 127 -1.30 -1.33 -6.00
C ARG A 127 -0.96 -2.48 -6.95
N GLY A 128 -0.45 -3.57 -6.41
CA GLY A 128 -0.05 -4.77 -7.13
C GLY A 128 -0.72 -6.03 -6.60
N ASP A 129 0.06 -7.08 -6.42
CA ASP A 129 -0.44 -8.35 -5.87
C ASP A 129 -1.00 -8.16 -4.45
N GLY A 130 -2.23 -8.65 -4.22
CA GLY A 130 -2.97 -8.44 -2.97
C GLY A 130 -3.59 -7.04 -2.83
N GLY A 131 -3.61 -6.23 -3.90
CA GLY A 131 -4.23 -4.93 -3.94
C GLY A 131 -5.38 -4.81 -4.93
N TYR A 132 -6.10 -3.71 -4.81
CA TYR A 132 -7.14 -3.33 -5.76
C TYR A 132 -7.20 -1.82 -5.92
N VAL A 133 -7.83 -1.39 -7.00
CA VAL A 133 -8.19 0.00 -7.27
C VAL A 133 -9.67 0.10 -7.65
N VAL A 134 -10.26 1.28 -7.46
CA VAL A 134 -11.61 1.57 -7.96
C VAL A 134 -11.53 1.78 -9.47
N GLY A 135 -12.40 1.10 -10.21
CA GLY A 135 -12.39 1.13 -11.68
C GLY A 135 -13.07 2.36 -12.27
N ALA A 136 -12.68 2.72 -13.50
CA ALA A 136 -13.30 3.81 -14.26
C ALA A 136 -14.79 3.54 -14.52
N GLY A 137 -15.62 4.59 -14.45
CA GLY A 137 -17.07 4.50 -14.49
C GLY A 137 -17.73 4.32 -13.13
N SER A 138 -16.95 4.09 -12.07
CA SER A 138 -17.45 4.10 -10.69
C SER A 138 -17.81 5.52 -10.27
N VAL A 139 -18.91 5.63 -9.52
CA VAL A 139 -19.34 6.87 -8.87
C VAL A 139 -19.38 6.63 -7.36
N THR A 140 -18.67 7.43 -6.60
CA THR A 140 -18.60 7.39 -5.14
C THR A 140 -19.17 8.68 -4.54
N GLY A 141 -19.22 8.77 -3.21
CA GLY A 141 -19.62 10.02 -2.55
C GLY A 141 -18.71 11.22 -2.86
N ASP A 142 -17.46 10.96 -3.29
CA ASP A 142 -16.50 12.00 -3.65
C ASP A 142 -16.58 12.41 -5.13
N GLY A 143 -17.30 11.63 -5.98
CA GLY A 143 -17.44 11.87 -7.40
C GLY A 143 -17.14 10.65 -8.28
N ALA A 144 -16.91 10.89 -9.57
CA ALA A 144 -16.71 9.87 -10.59
C ALA A 144 -15.22 9.55 -10.81
N TYR A 145 -14.94 8.27 -11.09
CA TYR A 145 -13.66 7.80 -11.63
C TYR A 145 -13.74 7.80 -13.15
N GLU A 146 -13.00 8.65 -13.81
CA GLU A 146 -13.13 8.87 -15.24
C GLU A 146 -11.92 8.32 -16.01
N CYS A 147 -12.18 7.58 -17.08
CA CYS A 147 -11.10 7.12 -17.95
C CYS A 147 -10.52 8.31 -18.70
N PHE A 148 -9.26 8.64 -18.45
CA PHE A 148 -8.54 9.74 -19.07
C PHE A 148 -7.79 9.28 -20.34
N ASP A 149 -7.08 8.15 -20.27
CA ASP A 149 -6.41 7.53 -21.40
C ASP A 149 -6.92 6.09 -21.57
N GLN A 150 -7.43 5.77 -22.76
CA GLN A 150 -7.99 4.45 -23.09
C GLN A 150 -6.97 3.48 -23.72
N SER A 151 -5.72 3.90 -23.87
CA SER A 151 -4.63 3.05 -24.35
C SER A 151 -4.55 1.75 -23.55
N PRO A 152 -4.11 0.62 -24.14
CA PRO A 152 -3.85 -0.58 -23.36
C PRO A 152 -2.77 -0.32 -22.29
N PRO A 153 -2.85 -0.97 -21.12
CA PRO A 153 -1.75 -0.94 -20.16
C PRO A 153 -0.44 -1.39 -20.82
N VAL A 154 0.56 -0.52 -20.77
CA VAL A 154 1.91 -0.89 -21.25
C VAL A 154 2.66 -1.70 -20.17
N PRO A 155 3.68 -2.48 -20.52
CA PRO A 155 4.54 -3.12 -19.51
C PRO A 155 5.09 -2.08 -18.52
N LEU A 156 5.14 -2.44 -17.23
CA LEU A 156 5.73 -1.56 -16.22
C LEU A 156 7.20 -1.31 -16.57
N PRO A 157 7.64 -0.04 -16.75
CA PRO A 157 9.02 0.29 -17.07
C PRO A 157 10.01 -0.34 -16.07
N GLY A 158 11.12 -0.87 -16.57
CA GLY A 158 12.08 -1.63 -15.75
C GLY A 158 12.63 -0.84 -14.55
N TRP A 159 12.89 0.46 -14.72
CA TRP A 159 13.33 1.33 -13.64
C TRP A 159 12.25 1.51 -12.56
N LEU A 160 10.99 1.65 -12.98
CA LEU A 160 9.86 1.81 -12.07
C LEU A 160 9.54 0.49 -11.35
N ALA A 161 9.65 -0.64 -12.08
CA ALA A 161 9.50 -1.97 -11.49
C ALA A 161 10.55 -2.23 -10.41
N ALA A 162 11.82 -1.85 -10.66
CA ALA A 162 12.89 -1.97 -9.68
C ALA A 162 12.64 -1.10 -8.44
N ALA A 163 12.08 0.10 -8.62
CA ALA A 163 11.70 0.99 -7.52
C ALA A 163 10.48 0.49 -6.73
N CYS A 164 9.56 -0.25 -7.39
CA CYS A 164 8.40 -0.87 -6.74
C CYS A 164 8.74 -2.16 -5.98
N GLU A 165 9.87 -2.81 -6.28
CA GLU A 165 10.28 -4.01 -5.55
C GLU A 165 10.63 -3.65 -4.10
N PRO A 166 10.28 -4.51 -3.12
CA PRO A 166 10.75 -4.30 -1.77
C PRO A 166 12.28 -4.27 -1.77
N PRO A 167 12.92 -3.38 -1.00
CA PRO A 167 14.37 -3.31 -0.92
C PRO A 167 14.93 -4.71 -0.72
N SER A 168 15.76 -5.16 -1.66
CA SER A 168 16.31 -6.51 -1.60
C SER A 168 17.07 -6.66 -0.29
N ARG A 169 16.84 -7.77 0.42
CA ARG A 169 17.60 -8.09 1.65
C ARG A 169 19.11 -8.19 1.43
N GLN A 170 19.57 -8.09 0.18
CA GLN A 170 20.98 -8.17 -0.22
C GLN A 170 21.78 -6.91 0.04
N HIS A 171 21.12 -5.76 0.35
CA HIS A 171 21.82 -4.50 0.69
C HIS A 171 21.65 -4.05 2.15
N ALA A 172 20.99 -4.83 2.99
CA ALA A 172 21.32 -4.71 4.41
C ALA A 172 22.77 -5.19 4.54
N PRO A 173 23.71 -4.37 5.07
CA PRO A 173 25.03 -4.87 5.40
C PRO A 173 24.83 -6.16 6.17
N ALA A 174 25.55 -7.23 5.77
CA ALA A 174 25.46 -8.50 6.47
C ALA A 174 25.60 -8.19 7.95
N PRO A 175 24.67 -8.62 8.82
CA PRO A 175 24.84 -8.37 10.24
C PRO A 175 26.21 -8.88 10.60
N PRO A 176 27.03 -8.10 11.36
CA PRO A 176 28.33 -8.55 11.80
C PRO A 176 28.17 -9.96 12.36
N ALA A 177 29.09 -10.85 11.98
CA ALA A 177 29.00 -12.29 12.23
C ALA A 177 28.46 -12.55 13.63
N ALA A 178 27.31 -13.24 13.70
CA ALA A 178 26.74 -13.86 14.88
C ALA A 178 26.75 -13.01 16.17
N VAL A 179 26.05 -11.89 16.14
CA VAL A 179 25.48 -11.36 17.39
C VAL A 179 24.27 -12.24 17.73
N PRO A 180 24.24 -12.89 18.89
CA PRO A 180 23.08 -13.67 19.29
C PRO A 180 21.85 -12.76 19.26
N ARG A 181 20.82 -13.14 18.48
CA ARG A 181 19.57 -12.36 18.34
C ARG A 181 18.77 -12.25 19.64
N ASP A 182 19.27 -12.84 20.70
CA ASP A 182 18.68 -12.94 22.04
C ASP A 182 19.31 -11.94 23.03
N THR A 183 20.20 -11.05 22.57
CA THR A 183 20.78 -10.04 23.45
C THR A 183 19.79 -8.91 23.67
N GLU A 184 19.58 -8.51 24.93
CA GLU A 184 18.64 -7.45 25.33
C GLU A 184 18.81 -6.15 24.53
N TRP A 185 20.06 -5.76 24.22
CA TRP A 185 20.34 -4.57 23.43
C TRP A 185 19.87 -4.69 21.98
N TYR A 186 19.93 -5.91 21.36
CA TYR A 186 19.45 -6.14 20.00
C TYR A 186 17.92 -6.01 19.94
N ILE A 187 17.24 -6.58 20.94
CA ILE A 187 15.78 -6.53 21.05
C ILE A 187 15.32 -5.08 21.26
N ALA A 188 16.03 -4.37 22.17
CA ALA A 188 15.76 -2.95 22.41
C ALA A 188 15.95 -2.10 21.16
N ALA A 189 17.06 -2.29 20.44
CA ALA A 189 17.34 -1.58 19.18
C ALA A 189 16.32 -1.92 18.08
N ALA A 190 15.89 -3.16 17.97
CA ALA A 190 14.86 -3.58 17.01
C ALA A 190 13.50 -2.95 17.34
N LEU A 191 13.11 -2.92 18.62
CA LEU A 191 11.89 -2.25 19.08
C LEU A 191 11.96 -0.74 18.80
N GLU A 192 13.06 -0.09 19.15
CA GLU A 192 13.25 1.33 18.93
C GLU A 192 13.16 1.71 17.45
N ALA A 193 13.76 0.91 16.56
CA ALA A 193 13.67 1.12 15.12
C ALA A 193 12.23 1.07 14.61
N GLU A 194 11.42 0.09 15.08
CA GLU A 194 10.02 -0.02 14.70
C GLU A 194 9.16 1.13 15.28
N LEU A 195 9.41 1.54 16.52
CA LEU A 195 8.72 2.68 17.14
C LEU A 195 9.03 3.97 16.40
N ARG A 196 10.29 4.20 16.04
CA ARG A 196 10.72 5.36 15.25
C ARG A 196 10.06 5.37 13.88
N ALA A 197 10.02 4.22 13.19
CA ALA A 197 9.34 4.11 11.89
C ALA A 197 7.85 4.48 11.97
N VAL A 198 7.15 4.10 13.05
CA VAL A 198 5.76 4.52 13.28
C VAL A 198 5.66 6.00 13.56
N ALA A 199 6.49 6.52 14.47
CA ALA A 199 6.43 7.93 14.91
C ALA A 199 6.76 8.92 13.78
N THR A 200 7.62 8.52 12.83
CA THR A 200 8.03 9.34 11.67
C THR A 200 7.23 9.05 10.41
N ALA A 201 6.24 8.15 10.47
CA ALA A 201 5.41 7.82 9.32
C ALA A 201 4.56 9.03 8.90
N TRP A 202 4.59 9.36 7.62
CA TRP A 202 3.87 10.48 7.04
C TRP A 202 2.37 10.20 6.89
N GLU A 203 1.60 11.25 6.77
CA GLU A 203 0.15 11.20 6.67
C GLU A 203 -0.27 10.36 5.44
N GLY A 204 -1.24 9.44 5.63
CA GLY A 204 -1.62 8.46 4.60
C GLY A 204 -0.92 7.10 4.75
N SER A 205 0.34 7.04 5.24
CA SER A 205 1.05 5.77 5.46
C SER A 205 1.05 5.29 6.92
N ARG A 206 0.65 6.14 7.87
CA ARG A 206 0.75 5.91 9.32
C ARG A 206 0.17 4.57 9.77
N ASN A 207 -1.06 4.26 9.34
CA ASN A 207 -1.71 3.00 9.71
C ASN A 207 -1.05 1.78 9.05
N HIS A 208 -0.58 1.92 7.82
CA HIS A 208 0.20 0.87 7.14
C HIS A 208 1.51 0.60 7.86
N GLN A 209 2.26 1.65 8.22
CA GLN A 209 3.49 1.52 8.99
C GLN A 209 3.24 0.94 10.37
N LEU A 210 2.20 1.40 11.10
CA LEU A 210 1.81 0.80 12.37
C LEU A 210 1.52 -0.69 12.24
N ASN A 211 0.77 -1.10 11.21
CA ASN A 211 0.47 -2.50 10.98
C ASN A 211 1.76 -3.33 10.73
N LYS A 212 2.66 -2.84 9.89
CA LYS A 212 3.96 -3.47 9.59
C LYS A 212 4.80 -3.62 10.85
N SER A 213 4.97 -2.54 11.61
CA SER A 213 5.74 -2.52 12.85
C SER A 213 5.11 -3.39 13.95
N ALA A 214 3.77 -3.39 14.08
CA ALA A 214 3.07 -4.26 15.01
C ALA A 214 3.30 -5.74 14.72
N TRP A 215 3.31 -6.16 13.45
CA TRP A 215 3.66 -7.52 13.06
C TRP A 215 5.11 -7.88 13.39
N ALA A 216 6.06 -6.97 13.19
CA ALA A 216 7.47 -7.17 13.52
C ALA A 216 7.65 -7.34 15.04
N VAL A 217 7.05 -6.46 15.83
CA VAL A 217 7.11 -6.49 17.31
C VAL A 217 6.38 -7.70 17.88
N ALA A 218 5.20 -8.07 17.34
CA ALA A 218 4.48 -9.28 17.76
C ALA A 218 5.29 -10.56 17.53
N ARG A 219 6.26 -10.57 16.62
CA ARG A 219 7.22 -11.69 16.48
C ARG A 219 8.15 -11.80 17.68
N LEU A 220 8.65 -10.69 18.19
CA LEU A 220 9.54 -10.66 19.37
C LEU A 220 8.78 -11.07 20.63
N VAL A 221 7.53 -10.59 20.79
CA VAL A 221 6.65 -11.02 21.88
C VAL A 221 6.35 -12.52 21.81
N ALA A 222 6.03 -13.06 20.62
CA ALA A 222 5.78 -14.48 20.43
C ALA A 222 7.02 -15.35 20.69
N ALA A 223 8.22 -14.80 20.52
CA ALA A 223 9.48 -15.46 20.88
C ALA A 223 9.82 -15.35 22.37
N GLY A 224 8.98 -14.68 23.18
CA GLY A 224 9.22 -14.45 24.61
C GLY A 224 10.31 -13.42 24.90
N GLN A 225 10.70 -12.63 23.92
CA GLN A 225 11.79 -11.66 24.01
C GLN A 225 11.32 -10.25 24.44
N LEU A 226 10.02 -9.99 24.35
CA LEU A 226 9.38 -8.74 24.79
C LEU A 226 8.11 -9.06 25.55
N ASP A 227 7.82 -8.24 26.56
CA ASP A 227 6.52 -8.22 27.24
C ASP A 227 5.44 -7.66 26.30
N SER A 228 4.28 -8.34 26.25
CA SER A 228 3.18 -7.97 25.35
C SER A 228 2.58 -6.61 25.66
N ASP A 229 2.36 -6.31 26.95
CA ASP A 229 1.67 -5.09 27.35
C ASP A 229 2.59 -3.88 27.20
N ALA A 230 3.88 -4.05 27.51
CA ALA A 230 4.90 -3.03 27.27
C ALA A 230 5.04 -2.71 25.77
N ALA A 231 5.06 -3.74 24.90
CA ALA A 231 5.16 -3.60 23.45
C ALA A 231 3.94 -2.88 22.86
N ILE A 232 2.73 -3.26 23.26
CA ILE A 232 1.47 -2.61 22.84
C ILE A 232 1.42 -1.16 23.32
N SER A 233 1.85 -0.90 24.55
CA SER A 233 1.90 0.46 25.10
C SER A 233 2.84 1.36 24.29
N ALA A 234 4.06 0.88 24.00
CA ALA A 234 5.05 1.63 23.23
C ALA A 234 4.57 1.93 21.79
N LEU A 235 4.00 0.93 21.11
CA LEU A 235 3.41 1.12 19.76
C LEU A 235 2.22 2.09 19.79
N THR A 236 1.41 2.07 20.84
CA THR A 236 0.29 3.01 21.01
C THR A 236 0.79 4.44 21.17
N GLN A 237 1.85 4.66 21.97
CA GLN A 237 2.46 5.98 22.13
C GLN A 237 3.04 6.49 20.80
N ALA A 238 3.79 5.66 20.07
CA ALA A 238 4.35 6.01 18.76
C ALA A 238 3.24 6.34 17.74
N ALA A 239 2.16 5.56 17.69
CA ALA A 239 1.01 5.81 16.83
C ALA A 239 0.28 7.10 17.17
N THR A 240 0.13 7.42 18.46
CA THR A 240 -0.45 8.67 18.94
C THR A 240 0.42 9.86 18.56
N ALA A 241 1.75 9.75 18.73
CA ALA A 241 2.69 10.78 18.31
C ALA A 241 2.65 11.04 16.80
N ALA A 242 2.44 9.97 15.99
CA ALA A 242 2.22 10.06 14.55
C ALA A 242 0.84 10.64 14.17
N GLY A 243 -0.09 10.86 15.12
CA GLY A 243 -1.42 11.41 14.87
C GLY A 243 -2.49 10.39 14.45
N LEU A 244 -2.30 9.09 14.71
CA LEU A 244 -3.34 8.09 14.55
C LEU A 244 -4.38 8.17 15.65
N SER A 245 -5.65 7.95 15.29
CA SER A 245 -6.72 7.91 16.28
C SER A 245 -6.61 6.69 17.20
N ALA A 246 -7.05 6.82 18.47
CA ALA A 246 -7.05 5.72 19.43
C ALA A 246 -7.85 4.50 18.95
N THR A 247 -8.92 4.71 18.18
CA THR A 247 -9.77 3.63 17.64
C THR A 247 -9.05 2.85 16.55
N GLU A 248 -8.41 3.55 15.62
CA GLU A 248 -7.63 2.97 14.53
C GLU A 248 -6.43 2.19 15.06
N THR A 249 -5.64 2.82 15.94
CA THR A 249 -4.50 2.20 16.62
C THR A 249 -4.88 0.89 17.29
N ARG A 250 -5.94 0.90 18.12
CA ARG A 250 -6.41 -0.28 18.83
C ARG A 250 -6.84 -1.40 17.90
N ARG A 251 -7.53 -1.09 16.79
CA ARG A 251 -7.95 -2.07 15.79
C ARG A 251 -6.75 -2.72 15.12
N THR A 252 -5.77 -1.93 14.72
CA THR A 252 -4.57 -2.40 14.02
C THR A 252 -3.71 -3.28 14.93
N LEU A 253 -3.44 -2.85 16.17
CA LEU A 253 -2.67 -3.63 17.13
C LEU A 253 -3.37 -4.94 17.49
N ARG A 254 -4.69 -4.92 17.75
CA ARG A 254 -5.47 -6.14 18.01
C ARG A 254 -5.32 -7.14 16.86
N SER A 255 -5.45 -6.69 15.61
CA SER A 255 -5.29 -7.57 14.44
C SER A 255 -3.92 -8.25 14.40
N ALA A 256 -2.83 -7.51 14.60
CA ALA A 256 -1.48 -8.03 14.53
C ALA A 256 -1.14 -9.02 15.66
N PHE A 257 -1.54 -8.71 16.89
CA PHE A 257 -1.22 -9.52 18.07
C PHE A 257 -2.13 -10.75 18.22
N THR A 258 -3.44 -10.64 17.87
CA THR A 258 -4.38 -11.79 17.95
C THR A 258 -4.15 -12.82 16.84
N ALA A 259 -3.90 -12.41 15.61
CA ALA A 259 -3.67 -13.31 14.49
C ALA A 259 -2.41 -14.19 14.70
N ARG A 260 -1.51 -13.79 15.58
CA ARG A 260 -0.30 -14.56 15.88
C ARG A 260 -0.45 -15.51 17.07
N SER A 261 -1.30 -15.20 18.05
CA SER A 261 -1.64 -16.15 19.12
C SER A 261 -2.41 -17.36 18.59
N ALA A 262 -3.27 -17.16 17.57
CA ALA A 262 -4.05 -18.23 16.94
C ALA A 262 -3.23 -19.22 16.07
N ARG A 263 -1.98 -18.92 15.71
CA ARG A 263 -1.08 -19.83 14.96
C ARG A 263 -0.21 -20.74 15.84
N ARG A 264 -0.38 -20.68 17.16
CA ARG A 264 0.32 -21.51 18.14
C ARG A 264 -0.52 -22.65 18.72
N GLY A 265 -1.82 -22.80 18.30
CA GLY A 265 -2.71 -23.88 18.66
C GLY A 265 -2.74 -25.00 17.63
#